data_e846f4e505c5814fdf93c42ca4f9a8db
#
_entry.id   e846f4e505c5814fdf93c42ca4f9a8db
#
_cell.length_a   1.000
_cell.length_b   1.000
_cell.length_c   1.000
_cell.angle_alpha   90.00
_cell.angle_beta   90.00
_cell.angle_gamma   90.00
#
_symmetry.space_group_name_H-M   'P 1'
#
loop_
_entity.id
_entity.type
_entity.pdbx_description
1 polymer ?
#
loop_
_entity_poly.entity_id
_entity_poly.type
_entity_poly.pdbx_seq_one_letter_code
_entity_poly.pdbx_strand_id
1 'polypeptide(L)'
;RQMCIRDSFRTDPNAMLRLFYVYHSHPELTRLSTSLLRALWHAAPTIDDAFRHDLINQATFLDILRMPKGTYHSLKLMNTWGVLGRFLPPFRHIVGQMQHDLYHIFTVDQHTLRTVRNIRRFARSEFGHEYPLCSQIMGEIPDNWRLALAGLYHDIGKGLGGHHEIIGAEKVTAFCRAFGLDDSTTDFIAFLVRELSLIHISEPTRH
;
A
#
# COMPACT_ATOMS: atom_id res chain seq x y z
N ARG A 1 27.12 7.72 -24.04
CA ARG A 1 25.91 8.57 -23.93
C ARG A 1 25.46 8.46 -22.47
N GLN A 2 25.77 9.45 -21.65
CA GLN A 2 25.12 9.61 -20.35
C GLN A 2 23.63 9.88 -20.60
N MET A 3 22.80 8.87 -20.43
CA MET A 3 21.35 9.04 -20.42
C MET A 3 21.01 9.91 -19.23
N CYS A 4 20.46 11.09 -19.48
CA CYS A 4 20.12 12.02 -18.42
C CYS A 4 19.03 11.37 -17.55
N ILE A 5 19.27 11.16 -16.27
CA ILE A 5 18.32 10.55 -15.32
C ILE A 5 16.95 11.27 -15.36
N ARG A 6 16.93 12.54 -15.73
CA ARG A 6 15.71 13.34 -15.96
C ARG A 6 14.79 12.77 -17.03
N ASP A 7 15.34 12.13 -18.06
CA ASP A 7 14.56 11.65 -19.21
C ASP A 7 14.14 10.18 -19.06
N SER A 8 14.66 9.47 -18.03
CA SER A 8 14.38 8.04 -17.85
C SER A 8 12.89 7.75 -17.66
N PHE A 9 12.19 8.51 -16.81
CA PHE A 9 10.76 8.31 -16.58
C PHE A 9 9.86 8.88 -17.69
N ARG A 10 10.39 9.75 -18.55
CA ARG A 10 9.68 10.24 -19.74
C ARG A 10 9.74 9.22 -20.87
N THR A 11 10.88 8.54 -21.00
CA THR A 11 11.10 7.51 -22.02
C THR A 11 10.44 6.18 -21.64
N ASP A 12 10.47 5.85 -20.34
CA ASP A 12 9.86 4.64 -19.78
C ASP A 12 9.08 5.01 -18.50
N PRO A 13 7.81 5.42 -18.62
CA PRO A 13 6.98 5.76 -17.47
C PRO A 13 6.83 4.62 -16.46
N ASN A 14 6.79 3.36 -16.92
CA ASN A 14 6.62 2.18 -16.07
C ASN A 14 7.81 1.99 -15.11
N ALA A 15 8.96 2.59 -15.41
CA ALA A 15 10.10 2.62 -14.50
C ALA A 15 9.79 3.31 -13.16
N MET A 16 8.74 4.15 -13.07
CA MET A 16 8.34 4.77 -11.80
C MET A 16 7.92 3.74 -10.75
N LEU A 17 7.09 2.74 -11.11
CA LEU A 17 6.71 1.66 -10.18
C LEU A 17 7.82 0.63 -10.03
N ARG A 18 8.47 0.26 -11.14
CA ARG A 18 9.57 -0.70 -11.16
C ARG A 18 10.73 -0.27 -10.24
N LEU A 19 10.97 1.03 -10.08
CA LEU A 19 11.96 1.56 -9.16
C LEU A 19 11.77 1.04 -7.73
N PHE A 20 10.53 1.07 -7.22
CA PHE A 20 10.24 0.65 -5.83
C PHE A 20 10.39 -0.86 -5.66
N TYR A 21 9.96 -1.63 -6.67
CA TYR A 21 10.14 -3.08 -6.68
C TYR A 21 11.62 -3.45 -6.67
N VAL A 22 12.40 -2.92 -7.63
CA VAL A 22 13.84 -3.21 -7.75
C VAL A 22 14.60 -2.76 -6.50
N TYR A 23 14.34 -1.55 -6.01
CA TYR A 23 15.05 -1.02 -4.85
C TYR A 23 14.91 -1.91 -3.60
N HIS A 24 13.74 -2.50 -3.37
CA HIS A 24 13.52 -3.34 -2.20
C HIS A 24 13.73 -4.84 -2.45
N SER A 25 13.85 -5.26 -3.71
CA SER A 25 14.25 -6.62 -4.08
C SER A 25 15.77 -6.84 -4.01
N HIS A 26 16.56 -5.75 -3.95
CA HIS A 26 18.01 -5.77 -3.99
C HIS A 26 18.58 -5.18 -2.68
N PRO A 27 18.93 -6.03 -1.69
CA PRO A 27 19.43 -5.56 -0.38
C PRO A 27 20.71 -4.72 -0.46
N GLU A 28 21.49 -4.88 -1.53
CA GLU A 28 22.69 -4.09 -1.82
C GLU A 28 22.39 -2.63 -2.16
N LEU A 29 21.16 -2.31 -2.57
CA LEU A 29 20.76 -0.94 -2.87
C LEU A 29 20.33 -0.23 -1.56
N THR A 30 21.27 0.44 -0.94
CA THR A 30 21.03 1.10 0.36
C THR A 30 20.45 2.51 0.25
N ARG A 31 20.60 3.17 -0.89
CA ARG A 31 20.17 4.56 -1.10
C ARG A 31 19.73 4.81 -2.54
N LEU A 32 18.69 5.61 -2.69
CA LEU A 32 18.33 6.24 -3.96
C LEU A 32 19.03 7.60 -4.05
N SER A 33 19.60 7.91 -5.21
CA SER A 33 20.26 9.20 -5.41
C SER A 33 19.23 10.36 -5.38
N THR A 34 19.66 11.53 -4.91
CA THR A 34 18.83 12.74 -4.89
C THR A 34 18.36 13.13 -6.29
N SER A 35 19.19 12.92 -7.31
CA SER A 35 18.84 13.19 -8.71
C SER A 35 17.71 12.28 -9.19
N LEU A 36 17.74 10.99 -8.83
CA LEU A 36 16.68 10.03 -9.17
C LEU A 36 15.36 10.35 -8.46
N LEU A 37 15.42 10.69 -7.17
CA LEU A 37 14.25 11.09 -6.39
C LEU A 37 13.62 12.39 -6.92
N ARG A 38 14.44 13.35 -7.33
CA ARG A 38 13.97 14.58 -7.98
C ARG A 38 13.32 14.29 -9.32
N ALA A 39 13.91 13.41 -10.13
CA ALA A 39 13.31 13.00 -11.40
C ALA A 39 11.96 12.30 -11.20
N LEU A 40 11.87 11.42 -10.20
CA LEU A 40 10.62 10.76 -9.81
C LEU A 40 9.55 11.78 -9.39
N TRP A 41 9.90 12.75 -8.54
CA TRP A 41 8.98 13.79 -8.09
C TRP A 41 8.41 14.61 -9.25
N HIS A 42 9.25 14.94 -10.25
CA HIS A 42 8.80 15.64 -11.46
C HIS A 42 7.96 14.76 -12.39
N ALA A 43 8.21 13.44 -12.40
CA ALA A 43 7.46 12.51 -13.25
C ALA A 43 6.13 12.08 -12.61
N ALA A 44 6.03 11.99 -11.28
CA ALA A 44 4.84 11.52 -10.60
C ALA A 44 3.51 12.20 -11.03
N PRO A 45 3.46 13.51 -11.36
CA PRO A 45 2.25 14.13 -11.88
C PRO A 45 1.75 13.59 -13.23
N THR A 46 2.56 12.85 -13.98
CA THR A 46 2.16 12.25 -15.26
C THR A 46 1.43 10.92 -15.10
N ILE A 47 1.27 10.41 -13.86
CA ILE A 47 0.51 9.20 -13.58
C ILE A 47 -0.97 9.51 -13.82
N ASP A 48 -1.48 9.05 -14.95
CA ASP A 48 -2.85 9.19 -15.44
C ASP A 48 -3.60 7.85 -15.45
N ASP A 49 -4.79 7.84 -16.07
CA ASP A 49 -5.60 6.62 -16.19
C ASP A 49 -4.92 5.57 -17.08
N ALA A 50 -4.26 5.97 -18.15
CA ALA A 50 -3.54 5.03 -19.01
C ALA A 50 -2.43 4.31 -18.24
N PHE A 51 -1.66 5.05 -17.44
CA PHE A 51 -0.63 4.49 -16.56
C PHE A 51 -1.21 3.51 -15.53
N ARG A 52 -2.37 3.84 -14.92
CA ARG A 52 -3.04 2.99 -13.92
C ARG A 52 -3.59 1.69 -14.51
N HIS A 53 -4.03 1.72 -15.77
CA HIS A 53 -4.59 0.56 -16.47
C HIS A 53 -3.55 -0.23 -17.27
N ASP A 54 -2.30 0.22 -17.31
CA ASP A 54 -1.20 -0.53 -17.92
C ASP A 54 -0.94 -1.82 -17.14
N LEU A 55 -1.00 -2.96 -17.82
CA LEU A 55 -0.88 -4.29 -17.23
C LEU A 55 0.49 -4.51 -16.56
N ILE A 56 1.56 -3.88 -17.08
CA ILE A 56 2.90 -3.96 -16.50
C ILE A 56 2.92 -3.24 -15.15
N ASN A 57 2.29 -2.07 -15.06
CA ASN A 57 2.20 -1.31 -13.82
C ASN A 57 1.32 -2.01 -12.79
N GLN A 58 0.21 -2.60 -13.22
CA GLN A 58 -0.65 -3.40 -12.34
C GLN A 58 0.09 -4.62 -11.79
N ALA A 59 0.76 -5.39 -12.66
CA ALA A 59 1.57 -6.53 -12.25
C ALA A 59 2.68 -6.11 -11.27
N THR A 60 3.42 -5.03 -11.60
CA THR A 60 4.50 -4.51 -10.74
C THR A 60 3.98 -4.12 -9.36
N PHE A 61 2.80 -3.51 -9.27
CA PHE A 61 2.21 -3.15 -7.99
C PHE A 61 1.80 -4.38 -7.16
N LEU A 62 1.19 -5.39 -7.80
CA LEU A 62 0.90 -6.66 -7.14
C LEU A 62 2.18 -7.36 -6.67
N ASP A 63 3.26 -7.31 -7.45
CA ASP A 63 4.55 -7.86 -7.06
C ASP A 63 5.12 -7.12 -5.84
N ILE A 64 4.98 -5.79 -5.75
CA ILE A 64 5.35 -5.02 -4.55
C ILE A 64 4.55 -5.50 -3.33
N LEU A 65 3.26 -5.79 -3.46
CA LEU A 65 2.44 -6.32 -2.37
C LEU A 65 2.86 -7.73 -1.96
N ARG A 66 3.26 -8.57 -2.92
CA ARG A 66 3.67 -9.97 -2.73
C ARG A 66 5.09 -10.13 -2.19
N MET A 67 5.93 -9.11 -2.25
CA MET A 67 7.30 -9.20 -1.75
C MET A 67 7.34 -9.74 -0.31
N PRO A 68 8.20 -10.71 0.00
CA PRO A 68 8.34 -11.22 1.37
C PRO A 68 8.86 -10.15 2.34
N LYS A 69 9.68 -9.24 1.84
CA LYS A 69 10.22 -8.07 2.57
C LYS A 69 10.11 -6.82 1.70
N GLY A 70 10.05 -5.65 2.33
CA GLY A 70 10.10 -4.37 1.61
C GLY A 70 8.74 -3.74 1.27
N THR A 71 7.63 -4.48 1.26
CA THR A 71 6.29 -3.97 0.92
C THR A 71 5.96 -2.65 1.62
N TYR A 72 6.07 -2.60 2.95
CA TYR A 72 5.80 -1.37 3.71
C TYR A 72 6.73 -0.21 3.30
N HIS A 73 8.02 -0.49 3.13
CA HIS A 73 8.99 0.54 2.77
C HIS A 73 8.74 1.08 1.36
N SER A 74 8.37 0.20 0.41
CA SER A 74 7.97 0.60 -0.94
C SER A 74 6.74 1.51 -0.90
N LEU A 75 5.67 1.10 -0.22
CA LEU A 75 4.44 1.89 -0.11
C LEU A 75 4.69 3.23 0.60
N LYS A 76 5.48 3.23 1.68
CA LYS A 76 5.87 4.46 2.38
C LYS A 76 6.64 5.41 1.46
N LEU A 77 7.60 4.89 0.71
CA LEU A 77 8.39 5.69 -0.21
C LEU A 77 7.52 6.23 -1.36
N MET A 78 6.63 5.39 -1.93
CA MET A 78 5.64 5.80 -2.93
C MET A 78 4.74 6.92 -2.39
N ASN A 79 4.30 6.84 -1.14
CA ASN A 79 3.49 7.88 -0.50
C ASN A 79 4.29 9.17 -0.34
N THR A 80 5.51 9.08 0.18
CA THR A 80 6.40 10.24 0.39
C THR A 80 6.64 11.02 -0.90
N TRP A 81 6.79 10.34 -2.04
CA TRP A 81 7.07 10.95 -3.34
C TRP A 81 5.81 11.17 -4.18
N GLY A 82 4.63 11.02 -3.60
CA GLY A 82 3.35 11.33 -4.22
C GLY A 82 2.94 10.38 -5.36
N VAL A 83 3.57 9.20 -5.44
CA VAL A 83 3.25 8.17 -6.43
C VAL A 83 2.04 7.36 -5.99
N LEU A 84 1.97 6.95 -4.69
CA LEU A 84 0.93 6.05 -4.20
C LEU A 84 -0.48 6.61 -4.40
N GLY A 85 -0.74 7.82 -3.96
CA GLY A 85 -2.07 8.44 -4.11
C GLY A 85 -2.44 8.80 -5.55
N ARG A 86 -1.47 8.90 -6.47
CA ARG A 86 -1.74 9.06 -7.89
C ARG A 86 -2.03 7.74 -8.57
N PHE A 87 -1.34 6.68 -8.17
CA PHE A 87 -1.57 5.34 -8.68
C PHE A 87 -2.85 4.73 -8.11
N LEU A 88 -3.15 4.99 -6.83
CA LEU A 88 -4.39 4.58 -6.15
C LEU A 88 -5.21 5.82 -5.80
N PRO A 89 -6.08 6.33 -6.67
CA PRO A 89 -6.87 7.52 -6.41
C PRO A 89 -7.67 7.50 -5.10
N PRO A 90 -8.26 6.36 -4.66
CA PRO A 90 -8.90 6.27 -3.36
C PRO A 90 -7.97 6.56 -2.18
N PHE A 91 -6.69 6.16 -2.27
CA PHE A 91 -5.69 6.44 -1.23
C PHE A 91 -5.32 7.92 -1.16
N ARG A 92 -5.36 8.63 -2.29
CA ARG A 92 -5.05 10.07 -2.33
C ARG A 92 -5.94 10.89 -1.39
N HIS A 93 -7.20 10.46 -1.22
CA HIS A 93 -8.18 11.16 -0.39
C HIS A 93 -7.76 11.22 1.08
N ILE A 94 -7.10 10.19 1.59
CA ILE A 94 -6.69 10.09 2.99
C ILE A 94 -5.30 10.68 3.28
N VAL A 95 -4.54 11.08 2.25
CA VAL A 95 -3.20 11.65 2.42
C VAL A 95 -3.26 12.98 3.16
N GLY A 96 -2.59 13.05 4.31
CA GLY A 96 -2.56 14.24 5.16
C GLY A 96 -3.86 14.51 5.94
N GLN A 97 -4.88 13.65 5.82
CA GLN A 97 -6.12 13.78 6.56
C GLN A 97 -5.89 13.49 8.04
N MET A 98 -6.16 14.46 8.90
CA MET A 98 -6.10 14.27 10.35
C MET A 98 -7.34 13.50 10.82
N GLN A 99 -7.14 12.56 11.76
CA GLN A 99 -8.26 11.99 12.52
C GLN A 99 -8.63 12.95 13.63
N HIS A 100 -9.93 13.26 13.77
CA HIS A 100 -10.44 14.14 14.83
C HIS A 100 -10.54 13.45 16.19
N ASP A 101 -9.97 12.27 16.36
CA ASP A 101 -9.91 11.57 17.64
C ASP A 101 -8.78 12.10 18.51
N LEU A 102 -9.09 12.40 19.77
CA LEU A 102 -8.18 12.97 20.78
C LEU A 102 -6.89 12.17 21.03
N TYR A 103 -6.74 10.99 20.42
CA TYR A 103 -5.64 10.05 20.68
C TYR A 103 -4.77 9.72 19.47
N HIS A 104 -5.06 10.25 18.27
CA HIS A 104 -4.30 9.91 17.07
C HIS A 104 -3.32 11.02 16.66
N ILE A 105 -2.02 10.76 16.90
CA ILE A 105 -0.91 11.64 16.50
C ILE A 105 -0.62 11.55 14.98
N PHE A 106 -1.25 10.60 14.27
CA PHE A 106 -0.94 10.28 12.87
C PHE A 106 -2.09 10.65 11.94
N THR A 107 -1.73 11.05 10.72
CA THR A 107 -2.70 11.16 9.62
C THR A 107 -3.22 9.78 9.20
N VAL A 108 -4.40 9.75 8.56
CA VAL A 108 -5.04 8.49 8.15
C VAL A 108 -4.14 7.66 7.23
N ASP A 109 -3.45 8.28 6.29
CA ASP A 109 -2.48 7.60 5.42
C ASP A 109 -1.31 6.99 6.19
N GLN A 110 -0.77 7.71 7.20
CA GLN A 110 0.29 7.19 8.05
C GLN A 110 -0.19 6.01 8.91
N HIS A 111 -1.40 6.11 9.47
CA HIS A 111 -2.03 5.02 10.21
C HIS A 111 -2.19 3.79 9.31
N THR A 112 -2.78 3.97 8.13
CA THR A 112 -2.98 2.91 7.14
C THR A 112 -1.66 2.20 6.77
N LEU A 113 -0.61 2.96 6.51
CA LEU A 113 0.70 2.37 6.22
C LEU A 113 1.31 1.63 7.42
N ARG A 114 1.07 2.10 8.66
CA ARG A 114 1.50 1.39 9.88
C ARG A 114 0.75 0.08 10.06
N THR A 115 -0.54 0.04 9.75
CA THR A 115 -1.34 -1.19 9.74
C THR A 115 -0.74 -2.20 8.78
N VAL A 116 -0.43 -1.81 7.55
CA VAL A 116 0.28 -2.67 6.58
C VAL A 116 1.62 -3.16 7.13
N ARG A 117 2.40 -2.28 7.78
CA ARG A 117 3.68 -2.66 8.41
C ARG A 117 3.48 -3.76 9.46
N ASN A 118 2.50 -3.61 10.34
CA ASN A 118 2.25 -4.57 11.41
C ASN A 118 1.79 -5.92 10.85
N ILE A 119 0.87 -5.92 9.89
CA ILE A 119 0.45 -7.12 9.17
C ILE A 119 1.65 -7.85 8.57
N ARG A 120 2.55 -7.11 7.89
CA ARG A 120 3.76 -7.70 7.29
C ARG A 120 4.79 -8.17 8.33
N ARG A 121 4.82 -7.59 9.52
CA ARG A 121 5.67 -8.07 10.64
C ARG A 121 5.17 -9.40 11.19
N PHE A 122 3.86 -9.58 11.34
CA PHE A 122 3.29 -10.85 11.80
C PHE A 122 3.63 -12.03 10.88
N ALA A 123 3.78 -11.79 9.58
CA ALA A 123 4.17 -12.81 8.60
C ALA A 123 5.67 -13.17 8.64
N ARG A 124 6.47 -12.54 9.50
CA ARG A 124 7.92 -12.71 9.55
C ARG A 124 8.33 -13.39 10.86
N SER A 125 8.94 -14.57 10.75
CA SER A 125 9.37 -15.38 11.90
C SER A 125 10.30 -14.64 12.87
N GLU A 126 11.11 -13.71 12.38
CA GLU A 126 12.02 -12.90 13.20
C GLU A 126 11.30 -12.02 14.24
N PHE A 127 10.00 -11.71 14.03
CA PHE A 127 9.16 -10.97 14.95
C PHE A 127 8.17 -11.84 15.73
N GLY A 128 8.24 -13.16 15.55
CA GLY A 128 7.33 -14.11 16.21
C GLY A 128 7.34 -14.05 17.74
N HIS A 129 8.46 -13.61 18.33
CA HIS A 129 8.56 -13.42 19.79
C HIS A 129 7.76 -12.23 20.31
N GLU A 130 7.47 -11.22 19.48
CA GLU A 130 6.68 -10.05 19.89
C GLU A 130 5.17 -10.36 19.90
N TYR A 131 4.70 -11.15 18.93
CA TYR A 131 3.29 -11.49 18.73
C TYR A 131 3.12 -12.96 18.33
N PRO A 132 3.37 -13.94 19.24
CA PRO A 132 3.44 -15.36 18.88
C PRO A 132 2.18 -15.89 18.21
N LEU A 133 1.00 -15.55 18.76
CA LEU A 133 -0.28 -15.98 18.20
C LEU A 133 -0.53 -15.41 16.80
N CYS A 134 -0.29 -14.11 16.61
CA CYS A 134 -0.44 -13.48 15.30
C CYS A 134 0.50 -14.11 14.27
N SER A 135 1.74 -14.39 14.65
CA SER A 135 2.73 -15.01 13.77
C SER A 135 2.37 -16.45 13.42
N GLN A 136 1.83 -17.21 14.37
CA GLN A 136 1.33 -18.55 14.11
C GLN A 136 0.18 -18.51 13.09
N ILE A 137 -0.85 -17.68 13.32
CA ILE A 137 -2.00 -17.55 12.42
C ILE A 137 -1.56 -17.10 11.03
N MET A 138 -0.64 -16.11 10.96
CA MET A 138 -0.13 -15.62 9.68
C MET A 138 0.66 -16.67 8.90
N GLY A 139 1.29 -17.63 9.60
CA GLY A 139 1.97 -18.77 8.97
C GLY A 139 1.01 -19.76 8.32
N GLU A 140 -0.22 -19.83 8.80
CA GLU A 140 -1.27 -20.71 8.27
C GLU A 140 -2.06 -20.08 7.10
N ILE A 141 -1.95 -18.75 6.91
CA ILE A 141 -2.67 -18.04 5.84
C ILE A 141 -1.81 -18.02 4.56
N PRO A 142 -2.21 -18.75 3.53
CA PRO A 142 -1.56 -18.65 2.22
C PRO A 142 -1.83 -17.26 1.63
N ASP A 143 -0.89 -16.79 0.82
CA ASP A 143 -1.06 -15.49 0.14
C ASP A 143 -1.37 -14.32 1.08
N ASN A 144 -0.65 -14.24 2.20
CA ASN A 144 -0.86 -13.21 3.23
C ASN A 144 -0.67 -11.75 2.74
N TRP A 145 -0.22 -11.56 1.49
CA TRP A 145 -0.24 -10.25 0.83
C TRP A 145 -1.66 -9.66 0.71
N ARG A 146 -2.69 -10.53 0.66
CA ARG A 146 -4.10 -10.12 0.64
C ARG A 146 -4.49 -9.34 1.89
N LEU A 147 -3.94 -9.70 3.05
CA LEU A 147 -4.15 -8.94 4.29
C LEU A 147 -3.47 -7.57 4.23
N ALA A 148 -2.30 -7.49 3.58
CA ALA A 148 -1.63 -6.19 3.39
C ALA A 148 -2.45 -5.26 2.48
N LEU A 149 -3.10 -5.80 1.44
CA LEU A 149 -4.01 -5.05 0.58
C LEU A 149 -5.27 -4.63 1.35
N ALA A 150 -5.86 -5.51 2.14
CA ALA A 150 -6.98 -5.17 3.01
C ALA A 150 -6.60 -4.05 4.00
N GLY A 151 -5.42 -4.17 4.63
CA GLY A 151 -4.88 -3.12 5.50
C GLY A 151 -4.64 -1.79 4.79
N LEU A 152 -4.35 -1.79 3.49
CA LEU A 152 -4.21 -0.57 2.70
C LEU A 152 -5.56 0.12 2.42
N TYR A 153 -6.65 -0.66 2.38
CA TYR A 153 -7.99 -0.16 2.02
C TYR A 153 -8.94 0.03 3.21
N HIS A 154 -8.64 -0.46 4.42
CA HIS A 154 -9.59 -0.49 5.53
C HIS A 154 -10.12 0.90 5.95
N ASP A 155 -9.28 1.92 5.85
CA ASP A 155 -9.60 3.30 6.26
C ASP A 155 -9.83 4.26 5.08
N ILE A 156 -9.83 3.77 3.86
CA ILE A 156 -9.92 4.60 2.65
C ILE A 156 -11.24 5.37 2.53
N GLY A 157 -12.31 4.87 3.18
CA GLY A 157 -13.61 5.53 3.23
C GLY A 157 -13.72 6.64 4.28
N LYS A 158 -12.73 6.82 5.14
CA LYS A 158 -12.77 7.87 6.18
C LYS A 158 -12.89 9.26 5.56
N GLY A 159 -13.80 10.07 6.11
CA GLY A 159 -14.04 11.43 5.64
C GLY A 159 -14.92 11.55 4.39
N LEU A 160 -15.41 10.44 3.82
CA LEU A 160 -16.34 10.47 2.69
C LEU A 160 -17.83 10.50 3.10
N GLY A 161 -18.09 10.44 4.41
CA GLY A 161 -19.45 10.32 4.96
C GLY A 161 -20.00 8.89 4.88
N GLY A 162 -20.85 8.51 5.83
CA GLY A 162 -21.43 7.16 5.89
C GLY A 162 -20.49 6.10 6.49
N HIS A 163 -20.75 4.87 6.15
CA HIS A 163 -20.04 3.69 6.65
C HIS A 163 -18.72 3.50 5.88
N HIS A 164 -17.60 3.96 6.44
CA HIS A 164 -16.28 3.94 5.80
C HIS A 164 -15.81 2.52 5.44
N GLU A 165 -16.22 1.50 6.23
CA GLU A 165 -15.96 0.09 5.99
C GLU A 165 -16.62 -0.43 4.72
N ILE A 166 -17.87 0.02 4.44
CA ILE A 166 -18.59 -0.34 3.23
C ILE A 166 -17.93 0.31 2.02
N ILE A 167 -17.65 1.61 2.13
CA ILE A 167 -16.96 2.36 1.06
C ILE A 167 -15.59 1.73 0.77
N GLY A 168 -14.83 1.37 1.80
CA GLY A 168 -13.54 0.70 1.66
C GLY A 168 -13.66 -0.62 0.90
N ALA A 169 -14.67 -1.45 1.27
CA ALA A 169 -14.91 -2.73 0.62
C ALA A 169 -15.32 -2.56 -0.86
N GLU A 170 -16.15 -1.58 -1.19
CA GLU A 170 -16.51 -1.26 -2.59
C GLU A 170 -15.28 -0.82 -3.40
N LYS A 171 -14.43 0.04 -2.82
CA LYS A 171 -13.22 0.53 -3.49
C LYS A 171 -12.20 -0.59 -3.72
N VAL A 172 -12.00 -1.49 -2.73
CA VAL A 172 -11.08 -2.61 -2.92
C VAL A 172 -11.62 -3.64 -3.90
N THR A 173 -12.94 -3.88 -3.93
CA THR A 173 -13.59 -4.74 -4.93
C THR A 173 -13.35 -4.21 -6.35
N ALA A 174 -13.54 -2.90 -6.55
CA ALA A 174 -13.26 -2.28 -7.84
C ALA A 174 -11.79 -2.40 -8.23
N PHE A 175 -10.86 -2.21 -7.27
CA PHE A 175 -9.43 -2.43 -7.47
C PHE A 175 -9.14 -3.87 -7.90
N CYS A 176 -9.61 -4.85 -7.14
CA CYS A 176 -9.35 -6.27 -7.40
C CYS A 176 -9.80 -6.68 -8.81
N ARG A 177 -11.00 -6.26 -9.21
CA ARG A 177 -11.52 -6.50 -10.56
C ARG A 177 -10.69 -5.84 -11.65
N ALA A 178 -10.31 -4.58 -11.46
CA ALA A 178 -9.47 -3.85 -12.41
C ALA A 178 -8.08 -4.48 -12.58
N PHE A 179 -7.57 -5.15 -11.52
CA PHE A 179 -6.28 -5.85 -11.52
C PHE A 179 -6.38 -7.34 -11.89
N GLY A 180 -7.56 -7.80 -12.33
CA GLY A 180 -7.77 -9.16 -12.81
C GLY A 180 -7.66 -10.24 -11.72
N LEU A 181 -7.91 -9.90 -10.46
CA LEU A 181 -7.97 -10.87 -9.38
C LEU A 181 -9.28 -11.67 -9.47
N ASP A 182 -9.21 -12.95 -9.08
CA ASP A 182 -10.38 -13.83 -9.09
C ASP A 182 -11.42 -13.43 -8.03
N ASP A 183 -12.66 -13.89 -8.19
CA ASP A 183 -13.78 -13.52 -7.31
C ASP A 183 -13.54 -13.98 -5.87
N SER A 184 -12.98 -15.17 -5.63
CA SER A 184 -12.69 -15.69 -4.29
C SER A 184 -11.69 -14.79 -3.55
N THR A 185 -10.61 -14.39 -4.24
CA THR A 185 -9.63 -13.44 -3.71
C THR A 185 -10.26 -12.07 -3.44
N THR A 186 -11.09 -11.60 -4.37
CA THR A 186 -11.79 -10.31 -4.26
C THR A 186 -12.73 -10.28 -3.06
N ASP A 187 -13.58 -11.30 -2.91
CA ASP A 187 -14.55 -11.40 -1.81
C ASP A 187 -13.84 -11.52 -0.45
N PHE A 188 -12.77 -12.30 -0.39
CA PHE A 188 -11.96 -12.43 0.83
C PHE A 188 -11.35 -11.08 1.25
N ILE A 189 -10.77 -10.33 0.32
CA ILE A 189 -10.17 -9.02 0.63
C ILE A 189 -11.26 -8.01 1.03
N ALA A 190 -12.39 -8.00 0.34
CA ALA A 190 -13.51 -7.11 0.66
C ALA A 190 -14.11 -7.41 2.04
N PHE A 191 -14.25 -8.69 2.39
CA PHE A 191 -14.64 -9.13 3.74
C PHE A 191 -13.65 -8.61 4.79
N LEU A 192 -12.35 -8.79 4.58
CA LEU A 192 -11.32 -8.31 5.52
C LEU A 192 -11.36 -6.80 5.71
N VAL A 193 -11.62 -6.03 4.66
CA VAL A 193 -11.74 -4.55 4.77
C VAL A 193 -12.90 -4.16 5.66
N ARG A 194 -14.04 -4.85 5.57
CA ARG A 194 -15.20 -4.60 6.47
C ARG A 194 -14.86 -4.93 7.93
N GLU A 195 -14.28 -6.10 8.15
CA GLU A 195 -14.05 -6.60 9.51
C GLU A 195 -12.88 -5.88 10.22
N LEU A 196 -11.82 -5.48 9.50
CA LEU A 196 -10.71 -4.73 10.09
C LEU A 196 -11.17 -3.40 10.70
N SER A 197 -12.15 -2.75 10.10
CA SER A 197 -12.70 -1.50 10.62
C SER A 197 -13.49 -1.70 11.92
N LEU A 198 -14.15 -2.86 12.09
CA LEU A 198 -14.89 -3.21 13.31
C LEU A 198 -13.96 -3.45 14.52
N ILE A 199 -12.76 -3.98 14.30
CA ILE A 199 -11.79 -4.24 15.37
C ILE A 199 -11.35 -2.92 16.03
N HIS A 200 -11.24 -1.84 15.29
CA HIS A 200 -10.89 -0.52 15.84
C HIS A 200 -11.98 0.06 16.78
N ILE A 201 -13.24 -0.35 16.60
CA ILE A 201 -14.36 0.07 17.47
C ILE A 201 -14.35 -0.70 18.79
N SER A 202 -13.79 -1.90 18.81
CA SER A 202 -13.83 -2.82 19.96
C SER A 202 -12.54 -2.88 20.78
N GLU A 203 -11.44 -2.24 20.37
CA GLU A 203 -10.25 -2.15 21.20
C GLU A 203 -10.49 -1.12 22.34
N PRO A 204 -10.61 -1.60 23.61
CA PRO A 204 -10.57 -0.67 24.73
C PRO A 204 -9.18 -0.04 24.75
N THR A 205 -9.15 1.29 24.77
CA THR A 205 -7.95 2.10 25.00
C THR A 205 -7.13 1.47 26.13
N ARG A 206 -6.09 0.72 25.80
CA ARG A 206 -5.08 0.32 26.78
C ARG A 206 -4.26 1.56 27.09
N HIS A 207 -4.50 2.07 28.30
CA HIS A 207 -3.71 3.07 28.98
C HIS A 207 -2.28 2.58 29.22
#